data_60c5409291e8c9785e9b25125029b020
#
_entry.id   60c5409291e8c9785e9b25125029b020
#
_cell.length_a   1.000
_cell.length_b   1.000
_cell.length_c   1.000
_cell.angle_alpha   90.00
_cell.angle_beta   90.00
_cell.angle_gamma   90.00
#
_symmetry.space_group_name_H-M   'P 1'
#
loop_
_entity.id
_entity.type
_entity.pdbx_description
1 polymer ?
#
loop_
_entity_poly.entity_id
_entity_poly.type
_entity_poly.pdbx_seq_one_letter_code
_entity_poly.pdbx_strand_id
1 'polypeptide(L)'
;MHWRDRFKVYWYHRKQTNRSNGDQAKALGWTSEESQLCRFEVIARSADFEKKRVLDLGCGYGELFELLDSIYRIQSYTGVDQHAGFLKKAKQNYTEDRCQFLSGDMSKMNLEAHDIVIASGSLNYISRDSDYLTNMITRMYELASQTVIFNLLNSSQYPSRNTLMSYHPQGVYRFCKTLCDDVSLIEGYAEGDFTIVMNKVCS
;
A
#
# COMPACT_ATOMS: atom_id res chain seq x y z
N MET A 1 10.38 9.93 2.97
CA MET A 1 11.41 9.30 2.08
C MET A 1 12.34 10.38 1.52
N HIS A 2 13.66 10.12 1.48
CA HIS A 2 14.65 11.07 0.94
C HIS A 2 14.43 11.30 -0.57
N TRP A 3 14.70 12.51 -1.10
CA TRP A 3 14.43 12.84 -2.52
C TRP A 3 15.16 11.93 -3.53
N ARG A 4 16.37 11.47 -3.19
CA ARG A 4 17.15 10.53 -4.02
C ARG A 4 16.51 9.14 -4.08
N ASP A 5 15.85 8.71 -3.03
CA ASP A 5 15.15 7.42 -2.98
C ASP A 5 13.86 7.50 -3.81
N ARG A 6 13.12 8.61 -3.70
CA ARG A 6 11.96 8.90 -4.57
C ARG A 6 12.33 8.87 -6.05
N PHE A 7 13.48 9.46 -6.40
CA PHE A 7 13.99 9.46 -7.76
C PHE A 7 14.31 8.04 -8.26
N LYS A 8 14.90 7.19 -7.40
CA LYS A 8 15.15 5.78 -7.73
C LYS A 8 13.87 5.00 -7.96
N VAL A 9 12.87 5.15 -7.08
CA VAL A 9 11.55 4.51 -7.22
C VAL A 9 10.86 4.97 -8.50
N TYR A 10 10.84 6.26 -8.78
CA TYR A 10 10.29 6.82 -10.02
C TYR A 10 10.95 6.21 -11.28
N TRP A 11 12.30 6.16 -11.32
CA TRP A 11 13.02 5.58 -12.45
C TRP A 11 12.84 4.07 -12.57
N TYR A 12 12.70 3.36 -11.45
CA TYR A 12 12.37 1.93 -11.44
C TYR A 12 11.04 1.69 -12.14
N HIS A 13 9.97 2.37 -11.74
CA HIS A 13 8.65 2.23 -12.36
C HIS A 13 8.65 2.67 -13.83
N ARG A 14 9.30 3.78 -14.15
CA ARG A 14 9.43 4.22 -15.56
C ARG A 14 10.10 3.16 -16.44
N LYS A 15 11.13 2.50 -15.92
CA LYS A 15 11.83 1.40 -16.62
C LYS A 15 10.94 0.18 -16.76
N GLN A 16 10.16 -0.16 -15.72
CA GLN A 16 9.21 -1.27 -15.74
C GLN A 16 8.06 -1.00 -16.73
N THR A 17 7.48 0.18 -16.72
CA THR A 17 6.43 0.58 -17.67
C THR A 17 6.91 0.43 -19.11
N ASN A 18 8.14 0.83 -19.43
CA ASN A 18 8.72 0.68 -20.76
C ASN A 18 9.01 -0.77 -21.17
N ARG A 19 9.15 -1.70 -20.21
CA ARG A 19 9.45 -3.12 -20.43
C ARG A 19 8.23 -4.03 -20.39
N SER A 20 7.14 -3.55 -19.83
CA SER A 20 5.96 -4.37 -19.51
C SER A 20 5.09 -4.70 -20.71
N ASN A 21 5.34 -4.13 -21.90
CA ASN A 21 4.50 -4.34 -23.09
C ASN A 21 2.98 -4.19 -22.82
N GLY A 22 2.61 -3.30 -21.89
CA GLY A 22 1.21 -3.06 -21.51
C GLY A 22 0.71 -3.84 -20.28
N ASP A 23 1.49 -4.77 -19.74
CA ASP A 23 1.18 -5.48 -18.48
C ASP A 23 1.31 -4.51 -17.28
N GLN A 24 0.18 -4.18 -16.67
CA GLN A 24 0.09 -3.19 -15.60
C GLN A 24 0.75 -3.67 -14.31
N ALA A 25 0.58 -4.94 -13.96
CA ALA A 25 1.18 -5.53 -12.77
C ALA A 25 2.72 -5.45 -12.82
N LYS A 26 3.31 -5.82 -13.95
CA LYS A 26 4.77 -5.69 -14.16
C LYS A 26 5.24 -4.24 -14.15
N ALA A 27 4.45 -3.30 -14.66
CA ALA A 27 4.79 -1.87 -14.60
C ALA A 27 4.87 -1.34 -13.18
N LEU A 28 4.03 -1.84 -12.28
CA LEU A 28 4.05 -1.56 -10.84
C LEU A 28 5.18 -2.29 -10.10
N GLY A 29 5.85 -3.24 -10.74
CA GLY A 29 6.94 -4.01 -10.14
C GLY A 29 6.51 -5.34 -9.52
N TRP A 30 5.28 -5.78 -9.78
CA TRP A 30 4.80 -7.10 -9.38
C TRP A 30 5.47 -8.22 -10.21
N THR A 31 5.59 -9.40 -9.63
CA THR A 31 6.09 -10.57 -10.36
C THR A 31 5.09 -11.08 -11.39
N SER A 32 3.79 -10.96 -11.06
CA SER A 32 2.66 -11.29 -11.93
C SER A 32 1.38 -10.61 -11.43
N GLU A 33 0.34 -10.57 -12.26
CA GLU A 33 -1.02 -10.14 -11.87
C GLU A 33 -1.59 -11.01 -10.74
N GLU A 34 -1.32 -12.31 -10.77
CA GLU A 34 -1.73 -13.25 -9.72
C GLU A 34 -1.12 -12.88 -8.35
N SER A 35 0.17 -12.51 -8.32
CA SER A 35 0.83 -12.04 -7.09
C SER A 35 0.23 -10.76 -6.53
N GLN A 36 -0.19 -9.83 -7.38
CA GLN A 36 -0.90 -8.63 -6.99
C GLN A 36 -2.30 -8.97 -6.42
N LEU A 37 -3.03 -9.81 -7.14
CA LEU A 37 -4.39 -10.21 -6.77
C LEU A 37 -4.44 -10.91 -5.41
N CYS A 38 -3.52 -11.83 -5.13
CA CYS A 38 -3.43 -12.50 -3.82
C CYS A 38 -3.33 -11.51 -2.66
N ARG A 39 -2.53 -10.43 -2.81
CA ARG A 39 -2.41 -9.39 -1.78
C ARG A 39 -3.68 -8.58 -1.63
N PHE A 40 -4.33 -8.22 -2.74
CA PHE A 40 -5.59 -7.50 -2.74
C PHE A 40 -6.72 -8.30 -2.08
N GLU A 41 -6.78 -9.61 -2.34
CA GLU A 41 -7.75 -10.51 -1.69
C GLU A 41 -7.56 -10.57 -0.18
N VAL A 42 -6.32 -10.65 0.30
CA VAL A 42 -6.05 -10.63 1.73
C VAL A 42 -6.48 -9.30 2.33
N ILE A 43 -6.18 -8.17 1.69
CA ILE A 43 -6.63 -6.84 2.13
C ILE A 43 -8.16 -6.81 2.20
N ALA A 44 -8.85 -7.23 1.13
CA ALA A 44 -10.31 -7.22 1.07
C ALA A 44 -10.99 -8.07 2.16
N ARG A 45 -10.34 -9.15 2.60
CA ARG A 45 -10.83 -10.03 3.68
C ARG A 45 -10.47 -9.56 5.09
N SER A 46 -9.57 -8.59 5.21
CA SER A 46 -8.99 -8.16 6.48
C SER A 46 -9.83 -7.11 7.23
N ALA A 47 -10.81 -6.50 6.58
CA ALA A 47 -11.70 -5.51 7.19
C ALA A 47 -13.05 -5.48 6.48
N ASP A 48 -14.04 -4.87 7.13
CA ASP A 48 -15.32 -4.51 6.49
C ASP A 48 -15.20 -3.12 5.85
N PHE A 49 -15.26 -3.09 4.52
CA PHE A 49 -15.18 -1.86 3.73
C PHE A 49 -16.52 -1.22 3.41
N GLU A 50 -17.64 -1.83 3.83
CA GLU A 50 -18.97 -1.32 3.54
C GLU A 50 -19.14 0.10 4.11
N LYS A 51 -19.43 1.07 3.23
CA LYS A 51 -19.59 2.50 3.55
C LYS A 51 -18.39 3.13 4.26
N LYS A 52 -17.17 2.67 3.98
CA LYS A 52 -15.94 3.22 4.56
C LYS A 52 -15.26 4.21 3.60
N ARG A 53 -14.59 5.20 4.18
CA ARG A 53 -13.63 6.06 3.47
C ARG A 53 -12.27 5.37 3.48
N VAL A 54 -11.73 5.11 2.30
CA VAL A 54 -10.48 4.36 2.11
C VAL A 54 -9.38 5.28 1.61
N LEU A 55 -8.22 5.25 2.26
CA LEU A 55 -6.99 5.90 1.81
C LEU A 55 -5.98 4.82 1.39
N ASP A 56 -5.54 4.86 0.14
CA ASP A 56 -4.54 3.94 -0.42
C ASP A 56 -3.22 4.67 -0.72
N LEU A 57 -2.19 4.34 0.03
CA LEU A 57 -0.86 4.96 -0.04
C LEU A 57 0.06 4.17 -0.98
N GLY A 58 0.32 4.70 -2.17
CA GLY A 58 1.00 4.04 -3.27
C GLY A 58 0.02 3.27 -4.15
N CYS A 59 -1.09 3.91 -4.50
CA CYS A 59 -2.23 3.29 -5.18
C CYS A 59 -1.97 2.82 -6.62
N GLY A 60 -0.85 3.20 -7.23
CA GLY A 60 -0.54 2.85 -8.61
C GLY A 60 -1.62 3.29 -9.60
N TYR A 61 -2.20 2.35 -10.31
CA TYR A 61 -3.30 2.57 -11.27
C TYR A 61 -4.69 2.59 -10.61
N GLY A 62 -4.79 2.41 -9.29
CA GLY A 62 -6.06 2.39 -8.56
C GLY A 62 -6.81 1.04 -8.60
N GLU A 63 -6.14 -0.04 -9.00
CA GLU A 63 -6.77 -1.35 -9.21
C GLU A 63 -7.37 -1.95 -7.93
N LEU A 64 -6.82 -1.60 -6.75
CA LEU A 64 -7.39 -2.01 -5.47
C LEU A 64 -8.80 -1.44 -5.26
N PHE A 65 -9.08 -0.22 -5.77
CA PHE A 65 -10.43 0.35 -5.75
C PHE A 65 -11.43 -0.55 -6.46
N GLU A 66 -11.10 -1.00 -7.67
CA GLU A 66 -11.98 -1.85 -8.49
C GLU A 66 -12.34 -3.14 -7.75
N LEU A 67 -11.38 -3.82 -7.15
CA LEU A 67 -11.65 -5.02 -6.36
C LEU A 67 -12.53 -4.73 -5.14
N LEU A 68 -12.18 -3.72 -4.35
CA LEU A 68 -12.95 -3.39 -3.14
C LEU A 68 -14.37 -2.99 -3.48
N ASP A 69 -14.57 -2.21 -4.54
CA ASP A 69 -15.89 -1.75 -4.97
C ASP A 69 -16.76 -2.86 -5.60
N SER A 70 -16.12 -3.88 -6.15
CA SER A 70 -16.84 -5.07 -6.65
C SER A 70 -17.42 -5.93 -5.52
N ILE A 71 -16.86 -5.83 -4.31
CA ILE A 71 -17.24 -6.64 -3.13
C ILE A 71 -18.09 -5.81 -2.16
N TYR A 72 -17.72 -4.53 -1.96
CA TYR A 72 -18.28 -3.62 -0.96
C TYR A 72 -18.79 -2.35 -1.63
N ARG A 73 -19.77 -1.71 -1.02
CA ARG A 73 -20.19 -0.35 -1.39
C ARG A 73 -19.37 0.66 -0.57
N ILE A 74 -18.14 0.94 -0.99
CA ILE A 74 -17.29 1.91 -0.27
C ILE A 74 -17.84 3.34 -0.39
N GLN A 75 -17.65 4.16 0.64
CA GLN A 75 -18.15 5.54 0.65
C GLN A 75 -17.30 6.43 -0.25
N SER A 76 -15.98 6.38 -0.10
CA SER A 76 -15.04 7.11 -0.93
C SER A 76 -13.67 6.43 -0.94
N TYR A 77 -12.90 6.70 -2.00
CA TYR A 77 -11.54 6.23 -2.17
C TYR A 77 -10.60 7.39 -2.50
N THR A 78 -9.52 7.50 -1.74
CA THR A 78 -8.44 8.45 -2.00
C THR A 78 -7.15 7.68 -2.26
N GLY A 79 -6.71 7.67 -3.51
CA GLY A 79 -5.43 7.08 -3.92
C GLY A 79 -4.32 8.12 -3.95
N VAL A 80 -3.18 7.81 -3.33
CA VAL A 80 -1.98 8.67 -3.35
C VAL A 80 -0.84 7.92 -4.02
N ASP A 81 -0.19 8.55 -5.01
CA ASP A 81 1.02 8.02 -5.62
C ASP A 81 1.97 9.16 -6.05
N GLN A 82 3.27 8.88 -6.11
CA GLN A 82 4.26 9.85 -6.61
C GLN A 82 4.42 9.81 -8.14
N HIS A 83 3.96 8.73 -8.80
CA HIS A 83 4.13 8.53 -10.23
C HIS A 83 2.93 9.10 -11.02
N ALA A 84 3.10 10.31 -11.56
CA ALA A 84 2.03 11.02 -12.27
C ALA A 84 1.42 10.23 -13.44
N GLY A 85 2.21 9.37 -14.11
CA GLY A 85 1.72 8.52 -15.20
C GLY A 85 0.72 7.46 -14.73
N PHE A 86 0.91 6.88 -13.55
CA PHE A 86 -0.04 5.94 -12.95
C PHE A 86 -1.35 6.65 -12.61
N LEU A 87 -1.25 7.79 -11.93
CA LEU A 87 -2.42 8.58 -11.56
C LEU A 87 -3.21 9.13 -12.75
N LYS A 88 -2.53 9.46 -13.85
CA LYS A 88 -3.22 9.87 -15.09
C LYS A 88 -4.13 8.73 -15.58
N LYS A 89 -3.64 7.50 -15.55
CA LYS A 89 -4.41 6.32 -15.98
C LYS A 89 -5.50 5.99 -14.97
N ALA A 90 -5.22 6.05 -13.67
CA ALA A 90 -6.22 5.86 -12.61
C ALA A 90 -7.41 6.82 -12.77
N LYS A 91 -7.13 8.12 -13.00
CA LYS A 91 -8.18 9.13 -13.25
C LYS A 91 -8.97 8.93 -14.54
N GLN A 92 -8.41 8.23 -15.52
CA GLN A 92 -9.12 7.86 -16.75
C GLN A 92 -10.00 6.64 -16.56
N ASN A 93 -9.57 5.69 -15.74
CA ASN A 93 -10.29 4.44 -15.49
C ASN A 93 -11.43 4.63 -14.48
N TYR A 94 -11.22 5.47 -13.45
CA TYR A 94 -12.15 5.65 -12.33
C TYR A 94 -12.56 7.13 -12.26
N THR A 95 -13.72 7.44 -12.81
CA THR A 95 -14.25 8.81 -12.99
C THR A 95 -15.35 9.18 -12.00
N GLU A 96 -15.68 8.27 -11.07
CA GLU A 96 -16.71 8.47 -10.05
C GLU A 96 -16.29 9.60 -9.09
N ASP A 97 -17.24 10.47 -8.72
CA ASP A 97 -17.01 11.59 -7.80
C ASP A 97 -16.46 11.18 -6.43
N ARG A 98 -16.71 9.91 -6.04
CA ARG A 98 -16.19 9.33 -4.80
C ARG A 98 -14.73 8.86 -4.89
N CYS A 99 -14.09 8.90 -6.08
CA CYS A 99 -12.70 8.55 -6.29
C CYS A 99 -11.84 9.79 -6.45
N GLN A 100 -10.81 9.91 -5.63
CA GLN A 100 -9.83 10.97 -5.72
C GLN A 100 -8.42 10.40 -5.85
N PHE A 101 -7.63 10.94 -6.79
CA PHE A 101 -6.24 10.53 -7.00
C PHE A 101 -5.31 11.72 -6.86
N LEU A 102 -4.40 11.67 -5.87
CA LEU A 102 -3.52 12.76 -5.46
C LEU A 102 -2.06 12.42 -5.77
N SER A 103 -1.36 13.36 -6.41
CA SER A 103 0.07 13.20 -6.70
C SER A 103 0.91 13.80 -5.59
N GLY A 104 1.81 13.00 -5.00
CA GLY A 104 2.72 13.53 -3.98
C GLY A 104 3.50 12.48 -3.21
N ASP A 105 4.24 12.98 -2.23
CA ASP A 105 4.97 12.15 -1.28
C ASP A 105 4.04 11.73 -0.13
N MET A 106 3.59 10.48 -0.14
CA MET A 106 2.70 9.91 0.88
C MET A 106 3.26 10.06 2.32
N SER A 107 4.57 10.24 2.47
CA SER A 107 5.20 10.45 3.79
C SER A 107 5.08 11.90 4.31
N LYS A 108 4.69 12.86 3.46
CA LYS A 108 4.73 14.30 3.79
C LYS A 108 3.44 15.06 3.48
N MET A 109 2.59 14.53 2.59
CA MET A 109 1.34 15.21 2.22
C MET A 109 0.45 15.45 3.42
N ASN A 110 -0.20 16.60 3.49
CA ASN A 110 -1.29 16.80 4.42
C ASN A 110 -2.51 16.04 3.89
N LEU A 111 -2.90 14.97 4.60
CA LEU A 111 -4.01 14.08 4.26
C LEU A 111 -5.03 14.09 5.40
N GLU A 112 -6.30 14.07 5.04
CA GLU A 112 -7.37 13.92 6.02
C GLU A 112 -7.42 12.49 6.56
N ALA A 113 -8.00 12.33 7.76
CA ALA A 113 -8.24 11.01 8.34
C ALA A 113 -9.31 10.24 7.54
N HIS A 114 -9.08 8.94 7.36
CA HIS A 114 -9.98 8.00 6.70
C HIS A 114 -10.34 6.85 7.65
N ASP A 115 -11.36 6.08 7.31
CA ASP A 115 -11.75 4.95 8.16
C ASP A 115 -10.74 3.83 8.05
N ILE A 116 -10.29 3.54 6.84
CA ILE A 116 -9.30 2.50 6.57
C ILE A 116 -8.14 3.11 5.77
N VAL A 117 -6.90 2.85 6.21
CA VAL A 117 -5.68 3.27 5.52
C VAL A 117 -4.90 2.05 5.07
N ILE A 118 -4.56 2.00 3.78
CA ILE A 118 -3.93 0.85 3.14
C ILE A 118 -2.58 1.26 2.53
N ALA A 119 -1.64 0.30 2.49
CA ALA A 119 -0.43 0.38 1.68
C ALA A 119 -0.11 -1.01 1.10
N SER A 120 -0.42 -1.23 -0.19
CA SER A 120 -0.15 -2.50 -0.86
C SER A 120 1.14 -2.43 -1.66
N GLY A 121 2.20 -3.11 -1.17
CA GLY A 121 3.51 -3.20 -1.83
C GLY A 121 4.34 -1.91 -1.89
N SER A 122 3.78 -0.77 -1.52
CA SER A 122 4.41 0.55 -1.65
C SER A 122 5.47 0.85 -0.59
N LEU A 123 5.49 0.12 0.53
CA LEU A 123 6.43 0.30 1.64
C LEU A 123 7.73 -0.51 1.50
N ASN A 124 7.84 -1.33 0.46
CA ASN A 124 9.00 -2.21 0.24
C ASN A 124 10.17 -1.52 -0.47
N TYR A 125 10.08 -0.26 -0.84
CA TYR A 125 11.19 0.41 -1.52
C TYR A 125 12.29 0.82 -0.52
N ILE A 126 13.56 0.56 -0.91
CA ILE A 126 14.72 0.95 -0.10
C ILE A 126 14.69 2.45 0.16
N SER A 127 14.73 2.82 1.43
CA SER A 127 14.96 4.18 1.91
C SER A 127 16.32 4.30 2.59
N ARG A 128 16.93 5.48 2.49
CA ARG A 128 18.13 5.84 3.26
C ARG A 128 17.82 6.22 4.70
N ASP A 129 16.56 6.50 4.98
CA ASP A 129 16.03 6.73 6.31
C ASP A 129 15.77 5.37 6.96
N SER A 130 16.55 5.02 7.99
CA SER A 130 16.41 3.76 8.73
C SER A 130 15.03 3.63 9.38
N ASP A 131 14.42 4.75 9.73
CA ASP A 131 13.14 4.79 10.43
C ASP A 131 11.94 4.96 9.47
N TYR A 132 12.21 4.90 8.14
CA TYR A 132 11.16 5.11 7.13
C TYR A 132 9.93 4.23 7.35
N LEU A 133 10.11 2.93 7.55
CA LEU A 133 8.98 2.01 7.73
C LEU A 133 8.19 2.34 9.00
N THR A 134 8.88 2.50 10.13
CA THR A 134 8.23 2.80 11.42
C THR A 134 7.51 4.14 11.40
N ASN A 135 8.11 5.16 10.76
CA ASN A 135 7.48 6.46 10.55
C ASN A 135 6.23 6.36 9.67
N MET A 136 6.29 5.54 8.61
CA MET A 136 5.14 5.32 7.73
C MET A 136 4.01 4.57 8.44
N ILE A 137 4.31 3.52 9.21
CA ILE A 137 3.31 2.78 9.98
C ILE A 137 2.65 3.70 11.02
N THR A 138 3.43 4.50 11.76
CA THR A 138 2.90 5.48 12.72
C THR A 138 1.97 6.46 12.03
N ARG A 139 2.41 7.01 10.89
CA ARG A 139 1.59 7.94 10.09
C ARG A 139 0.30 7.30 9.59
N MET A 140 0.35 6.07 9.07
CA MET A 140 -0.85 5.34 8.65
C MET A 140 -1.81 5.16 9.83
N TYR A 141 -1.27 4.83 11.00
CA TYR A 141 -2.06 4.69 12.21
C TYR A 141 -2.71 6.01 12.63
N GLU A 142 -2.02 7.14 12.54
CA GLU A 142 -2.59 8.47 12.82
C GLU A 142 -3.71 8.85 11.83
N LEU A 143 -3.55 8.52 10.55
CA LEU A 143 -4.52 8.82 9.49
C LEU A 143 -5.74 7.88 9.49
N ALA A 144 -5.65 6.71 10.11
CA ALA A 144 -6.77 5.78 10.20
C ALA A 144 -7.64 6.07 11.41
N SER A 145 -8.97 6.08 11.26
CA SER A 145 -9.89 6.11 12.40
C SER A 145 -10.29 4.71 12.89
N GLN A 146 -10.19 3.68 12.03
CA GLN A 146 -10.60 2.31 12.37
C GLN A 146 -9.50 1.27 12.11
N THR A 147 -9.02 1.15 10.87
CA THR A 147 -8.12 0.04 10.51
C THR A 147 -6.96 0.51 9.64
N VAL A 148 -5.77 -0.03 9.90
CA VAL A 148 -4.59 0.05 9.03
C VAL A 148 -4.29 -1.33 8.48
N ILE A 149 -4.04 -1.44 7.16
CA ILE A 149 -3.68 -2.69 6.49
C ILE A 149 -2.49 -2.44 5.57
N PHE A 150 -1.44 -3.22 5.71
CA PHE A 150 -0.34 -3.15 4.76
C PHE A 150 0.35 -4.49 4.58
N ASN A 151 0.90 -4.74 3.39
CA ASN A 151 1.70 -5.91 3.11
C ASN A 151 3.16 -5.55 2.82
N LEU A 152 4.04 -6.46 3.22
CA LEU A 152 5.48 -6.33 3.12
C LEU A 152 6.11 -7.64 2.63
N LEU A 153 7.31 -7.53 2.07
CA LEU A 153 8.14 -8.68 1.73
C LEU A 153 8.79 -9.27 2.99
N ASN A 154 8.69 -10.60 3.12
CA ASN A 154 9.28 -11.37 4.21
C ASN A 154 10.78 -11.64 3.96
N SER A 155 11.65 -11.15 4.84
CA SER A 155 13.10 -11.28 4.69
C SER A 155 13.61 -12.72 4.77
N SER A 156 12.86 -13.64 5.35
CA SER A 156 13.22 -15.06 5.42
C SER A 156 13.06 -15.78 4.08
N GLN A 157 12.19 -15.29 3.20
CA GLN A 157 11.86 -15.90 1.91
C GLN A 157 12.26 -15.02 0.73
N TYR A 158 12.27 -13.72 0.91
CA TYR A 158 12.61 -12.74 -0.12
C TYR A 158 13.75 -11.82 0.39
N PRO A 159 15.03 -12.14 0.10
CA PRO A 159 16.13 -11.30 0.52
C PRO A 159 16.08 -9.92 -0.13
N SER A 160 16.42 -8.88 0.63
CA SER A 160 16.48 -7.51 0.12
C SER A 160 17.39 -7.41 -1.11
N ARG A 161 16.94 -6.65 -2.12
CA ARG A 161 17.65 -6.44 -3.38
C ARG A 161 17.78 -4.95 -3.67
N ASN A 162 18.50 -4.58 -4.75
CA ASN A 162 18.91 -3.20 -5.09
C ASN A 162 17.85 -2.09 -4.96
N THR A 163 16.57 -2.40 -5.06
CA THR A 163 15.46 -1.44 -4.98
C THR A 163 14.42 -1.80 -3.95
N LEU A 164 14.40 -3.05 -3.48
CA LEU A 164 13.39 -3.57 -2.56
C LEU A 164 14.02 -3.99 -1.23
N MET A 165 13.39 -3.56 -0.15
CA MET A 165 13.65 -3.98 1.22
C MET A 165 12.63 -5.03 1.62
N SER A 166 13.07 -6.04 2.33
CA SER A 166 12.22 -7.01 3.00
C SER A 166 12.41 -6.90 4.52
N TYR A 167 11.43 -7.35 5.27
CA TYR A 167 11.35 -7.14 6.70
C TYR A 167 11.07 -8.45 7.43
N HIS A 168 11.51 -8.55 8.68
CA HIS A 168 11.20 -9.70 9.53
C HIS A 168 9.76 -9.55 10.10
N PRO A 169 8.82 -10.45 9.78
CA PRO A 169 7.40 -10.29 10.13
C PRO A 169 7.17 -10.03 11.62
N GLN A 170 7.80 -10.81 12.49
CA GLN A 170 7.67 -10.65 13.94
C GLN A 170 8.28 -9.34 14.47
N GLY A 171 9.29 -8.78 13.79
CA GLY A 171 9.86 -7.47 14.13
C GLY A 171 8.85 -6.35 13.87
N VAL A 172 8.22 -6.38 12.69
CA VAL A 172 7.17 -5.42 12.30
C VAL A 172 5.94 -5.58 13.20
N TYR A 173 5.48 -6.81 13.43
CA TYR A 173 4.36 -7.10 14.34
C TYR A 173 4.58 -6.50 15.73
N ARG A 174 5.75 -6.74 16.34
CA ARG A 174 6.08 -6.16 17.67
C ARG A 174 6.08 -4.64 17.67
N PHE A 175 6.58 -4.01 16.61
CA PHE A 175 6.48 -2.56 16.51
C PHE A 175 5.03 -2.09 16.44
N CYS A 176 4.18 -2.72 15.61
CA CYS A 176 2.76 -2.38 15.53
C CYS A 176 2.04 -2.54 16.88
N LYS A 177 2.43 -3.55 17.67
CA LYS A 177 1.91 -3.77 19.03
C LYS A 177 2.29 -2.64 20.01
N THR A 178 3.26 -1.80 19.72
CA THR A 178 3.55 -0.59 20.52
C THR A 178 2.58 0.54 20.25
N LEU A 179 1.88 0.51 19.12
CA LEU A 179 0.92 1.52 18.69
C LEU A 179 -0.53 1.09 18.88
N CYS A 180 -0.82 -0.20 18.84
CA CYS A 180 -2.16 -0.75 18.78
C CYS A 180 -2.22 -2.11 19.50
N ASP A 181 -3.25 -2.33 20.33
CA ASP A 181 -3.42 -3.59 21.05
C ASP A 181 -4.01 -4.70 20.16
N ASP A 182 -4.84 -4.37 19.19
CA ASP A 182 -5.41 -5.33 18.24
C ASP A 182 -4.62 -5.33 16.94
N VAL A 183 -3.62 -6.20 16.85
CA VAL A 183 -2.77 -6.39 15.69
C VAL A 183 -2.79 -7.85 15.25
N SER A 184 -3.02 -8.09 13.97
CA SER A 184 -2.93 -9.41 13.32
C SER A 184 -1.77 -9.45 12.33
N LEU A 185 -1.04 -10.57 12.31
CA LEU A 185 -0.03 -10.91 11.32
C LEU A 185 -0.56 -12.07 10.48
N ILE A 186 -0.68 -11.87 9.18
CA ILE A 186 -1.18 -12.85 8.21
C ILE A 186 -0.04 -13.24 7.28
N GLU A 187 0.28 -14.53 7.26
CA GLU A 187 1.32 -15.15 6.43
C GLU A 187 0.74 -16.33 5.63
N GLY A 188 1.50 -16.85 4.66
CA GLY A 188 1.17 -18.08 3.94
C GLY A 188 0.17 -17.95 2.80
N TYR A 189 -0.26 -16.76 2.43
CA TYR A 189 -1.16 -16.54 1.30
C TYR A 189 -0.41 -16.36 -0.04
N ALA A 190 0.83 -15.92 0.02
CA ALA A 190 1.74 -15.80 -1.10
C ALA A 190 3.17 -16.03 -0.64
N GLU A 191 4.02 -16.55 -1.53
CA GLU A 191 5.43 -16.77 -1.22
C GLU A 191 6.15 -15.44 -1.02
N GLY A 192 6.83 -15.29 0.11
CA GLY A 192 7.63 -14.12 0.42
C GLY A 192 6.88 -12.87 0.86
N ASP A 193 5.58 -12.98 1.18
CA ASP A 193 4.76 -11.88 1.65
C ASP A 193 4.17 -12.10 3.04
N PHE A 194 3.90 -10.99 3.73
CA PHE A 194 3.05 -10.96 4.91
C PHE A 194 2.21 -9.69 4.97
N THR A 195 1.09 -9.75 5.66
CA THR A 195 0.19 -8.63 5.88
C THR A 195 0.05 -8.34 7.37
N ILE A 196 0.06 -7.07 7.74
CA ILE A 196 -0.31 -6.59 9.07
C ILE A 196 -1.67 -5.90 8.98
N VAL A 197 -2.50 -6.19 9.96
CA VAL A 197 -3.78 -5.52 10.21
C VAL A 197 -3.75 -4.95 11.61
N MET A 198 -4.06 -3.67 11.78
CA MET A 198 -4.14 -2.98 13.06
C MET A 198 -5.54 -2.39 13.20
N ASN A 199 -6.33 -2.87 14.16
CA ASN A 199 -7.67 -2.35 14.42
C ASN A 199 -7.65 -1.41 15.60
N LYS A 200 -8.09 -0.17 15.38
CA LYS A 200 -8.27 0.80 16.46
C LYS A 200 -9.54 0.46 17.24
N VAL A 201 -9.40 0.32 18.53
CA VAL A 201 -10.58 0.23 19.40
C VAL A 201 -11.29 1.57 19.33
N CYS A 202 -12.56 1.58 18.91
CA CYS A 202 -13.39 2.77 18.99
C CYS A 202 -13.54 3.12 20.48
N SER A 203 -12.94 4.22 20.90
CA SER A 203 -13.16 4.82 22.23
C SER A 203 -14.49 5.56 22.26
#